data_cc013a13fd5453c6540e920efcbb63c6
#
_entry.id   cc013a13fd5453c6540e920efcbb63c6
#
_cell.length_a   1.000
_cell.length_b   1.000
_cell.length_c   1.000
_cell.angle_alpha   90.00
_cell.angle_beta   90.00
_cell.angle_gamma   90.00
#
_symmetry.space_group_name_H-M   'P 1'
#
loop_
_entity.id
_entity.type
_entity.pdbx_description
1 polymer ?
#
loop_
_entity_poly.entity_id
_entity_poly.type
_entity_poly.pdbx_seq_one_letter_code
_entity_poly.pdbx_strand_id
1 'polypeptide(L)'
;MPRIGEAAPAFEAQTTQGPINFPGDFKGKWIILFSHPSDFTPVCTSEFVTFGSMADEFEALNCELVGLSVDGLFSHIAWLRTIREKIEFKGMKNVDIRFPLTVDLSMQVASLYGMIHPQENNTSAVRAVFFIDPQGMIRTIMYYPQALGRNFDEIRRVLIGLQTIDNFGVSLPADWRPGDEVIVPAGSSYEAVDEHVKHPGQGVRCYDWFFCTKPLPREEVESKLGR
;
A
#
# COMPACT_ATOMS: atom_id res chain seq x y z
N MET A 1 -7.05 -7.68 15.19
CA MET A 1 -6.94 -7.04 13.88
C MET A 1 -6.73 -5.55 14.09
N PRO A 2 -5.65 -4.97 13.63
CA PRO A 2 -5.40 -3.54 13.76
C PRO A 2 -6.35 -2.72 12.88
N ARG A 3 -6.49 -1.42 13.20
CA ARG A 3 -7.41 -0.50 12.50
C ARG A 3 -6.66 0.66 11.88
N ILE A 4 -7.32 1.37 10.98
CA ILE A 4 -6.81 2.63 10.43
C ILE A 4 -6.64 3.64 11.57
N GLY A 5 -5.48 4.32 11.61
CA GLY A 5 -5.09 5.25 12.67
C GLY A 5 -4.41 4.61 13.89
N GLU A 6 -4.31 3.27 13.93
CA GLU A 6 -3.55 2.57 14.98
C GLU A 6 -2.10 2.32 14.52
N ALA A 7 -1.19 2.17 15.48
CA ALA A 7 0.17 1.75 15.21
C ALA A 7 0.17 0.32 14.61
N ALA A 8 1.02 0.10 13.62
CA ALA A 8 1.23 -1.22 13.05
C ALA A 8 1.81 -2.16 14.13
N PRO A 9 1.17 -3.32 14.42
CA PRO A 9 1.66 -4.28 15.39
C PRO A 9 3.08 -4.75 15.07
N ALA A 10 3.97 -4.67 16.05
CA ALA A 10 5.35 -5.09 15.90
C ALA A 10 5.47 -6.62 15.89
N PHE A 11 6.40 -7.14 15.08
CA PHE A 11 6.77 -8.54 15.08
C PHE A 11 8.23 -8.73 14.62
N GLU A 12 8.81 -9.84 14.99
CA GLU A 12 10.09 -10.32 14.46
C GLU A 12 9.82 -11.57 13.62
N ALA A 13 10.45 -11.67 12.45
CA ALA A 13 10.28 -12.82 11.58
C ALA A 13 11.49 -13.06 10.68
N GLN A 14 11.69 -14.34 10.29
CA GLN A 14 12.59 -14.71 9.22
C GLN A 14 11.96 -14.35 7.87
N THR A 15 12.79 -13.85 6.95
CA THR A 15 12.38 -13.59 5.57
C THR A 15 13.37 -14.19 4.56
N THR A 16 13.04 -14.10 3.28
CA THR A 16 13.94 -14.45 2.18
C THR A 16 15.21 -13.58 2.10
N GLN A 17 15.25 -12.47 2.84
CA GLN A 17 16.38 -11.53 2.88
C GLN A 17 17.04 -11.46 4.28
N GLY A 18 16.75 -12.41 5.14
CA GLY A 18 17.22 -12.43 6.52
C GLY A 18 16.13 -12.05 7.52
N PRO A 19 16.46 -12.00 8.81
CA PRO A 19 15.50 -11.62 9.86
C PRO A 19 15.15 -10.13 9.77
N ILE A 20 13.90 -9.79 10.13
CA ILE A 20 13.43 -8.40 10.22
C ILE A 20 12.76 -8.15 11.58
N ASN A 21 12.85 -6.90 12.05
CA ASN A 21 12.06 -6.34 13.14
C ASN A 21 11.06 -5.35 12.55
N PHE A 22 9.82 -5.77 12.39
CA PHE A 22 8.78 -4.96 11.75
C PHE A 22 7.98 -4.16 12.78
N PRO A 23 7.64 -2.89 12.56
CA PRO A 23 8.04 -2.02 11.44
C PRO A 23 9.37 -1.28 11.67
N GLY A 24 10.11 -1.61 12.75
CA GLY A 24 11.30 -0.85 13.21
C GLY A 24 12.40 -0.67 12.17
N ASP A 25 12.71 -1.73 11.40
CA ASP A 25 13.76 -1.70 10.37
C ASP A 25 13.41 -0.82 9.15
N PHE A 26 12.14 -0.45 9.03
CA PHE A 26 11.62 0.38 7.92
C PHE A 26 11.28 1.81 8.33
N LYS A 27 11.74 2.25 9.50
CA LYS A 27 11.44 3.58 10.03
C LYS A 27 11.80 4.71 9.06
N GLY A 28 10.89 5.66 8.89
CA GLY A 28 11.06 6.79 7.97
C GLY A 28 10.64 6.51 6.53
N LYS A 29 10.20 5.28 6.23
CA LYS A 29 9.67 4.89 4.93
C LYS A 29 8.19 4.53 5.04
N TRP A 30 7.48 4.67 3.95
CA TRP A 30 6.19 4.00 3.78
C TRP A 30 6.41 2.50 3.67
N ILE A 31 5.46 1.72 4.17
CA ILE A 31 5.50 0.27 4.06
C ILE A 31 4.18 -0.22 3.49
N ILE A 32 4.25 -1.12 2.52
CA ILE A 32 3.13 -1.94 2.09
C ILE A 32 3.40 -3.36 2.59
N LEU A 33 2.75 -3.72 3.71
CA LEU A 33 2.70 -5.09 4.19
C LEU A 33 1.53 -5.79 3.50
N PHE A 34 1.81 -6.87 2.77
CA PHE A 34 0.78 -7.60 2.06
C PHE A 34 0.89 -9.11 2.26
N SER A 35 -0.25 -9.79 2.32
CA SER A 35 -0.28 -11.25 2.41
C SER A 35 -0.75 -11.90 1.11
N HIS A 36 -0.34 -13.15 0.91
CA HIS A 36 -0.86 -14.03 -0.13
C HIS A 36 -1.18 -15.40 0.46
N PRO A 37 -2.12 -16.16 -0.14
CA PRO A 37 -2.56 -17.44 0.41
C PRO A 37 -1.48 -18.51 0.49
N SER A 38 -0.72 -18.74 -0.59
CA SER A 38 0.31 -19.79 -0.63
C SER A 38 1.24 -19.63 -1.84
N ASP A 39 2.49 -20.05 -1.68
CA ASP A 39 3.44 -20.21 -2.76
C ASP A 39 2.95 -21.21 -3.82
N PHE A 40 3.52 -21.15 -5.01
CA PHE A 40 3.20 -22.04 -6.13
C PHE A 40 1.73 -22.06 -6.56
N THR A 41 0.97 -21.01 -6.26
CA THR A 41 -0.41 -20.87 -6.71
C THR A 41 -0.54 -19.87 -7.87
N PRO A 42 -1.48 -20.08 -8.81
CA PRO A 42 -1.53 -19.28 -10.05
C PRO A 42 -1.76 -17.79 -9.81
N VAL A 43 -2.74 -17.43 -8.98
CA VAL A 43 -3.08 -16.02 -8.71
C VAL A 43 -1.93 -15.33 -7.97
N CYS A 44 -1.34 -15.98 -6.95
CA CYS A 44 -0.18 -15.43 -6.23
C CYS A 44 1.01 -15.23 -7.16
N THR A 45 1.27 -16.19 -8.06
CA THR A 45 2.35 -16.06 -9.05
C THR A 45 2.13 -14.87 -9.97
N SER A 46 0.91 -14.65 -10.48
CA SER A 46 0.60 -13.48 -11.31
C SER A 46 0.77 -12.16 -10.56
N GLU A 47 0.44 -12.13 -9.27
CA GLU A 47 0.62 -10.96 -8.40
C GLU A 47 2.11 -10.66 -8.16
N PHE A 48 2.91 -11.67 -7.85
CA PHE A 48 4.34 -11.47 -7.57
C PHE A 48 5.11 -11.03 -8.81
N VAL A 49 4.82 -11.57 -9.99
CA VAL A 49 5.37 -11.08 -11.25
C VAL A 49 5.04 -9.59 -11.44
N THR A 50 3.78 -9.20 -11.24
CA THR A 50 3.34 -7.82 -11.42
C THR A 50 3.97 -6.90 -10.36
N PHE A 51 3.90 -7.28 -9.08
CA PHE A 51 4.42 -6.46 -7.99
C PHE A 51 5.95 -6.32 -8.03
N GLY A 52 6.65 -7.43 -8.36
CA GLY A 52 8.09 -7.41 -8.57
C GLY A 52 8.53 -6.50 -9.72
N SER A 53 7.75 -6.48 -10.82
CA SER A 53 8.03 -5.57 -11.95
C SER A 53 7.81 -4.09 -11.61
N MET A 54 7.02 -3.79 -10.58
CA MET A 54 6.74 -2.43 -10.11
C MET A 54 7.60 -2.01 -8.89
N ALA A 55 8.51 -2.85 -8.43
CA ALA A 55 9.27 -2.60 -7.20
C ALA A 55 10.03 -1.26 -7.24
N ASP A 56 10.66 -0.92 -8.37
CA ASP A 56 11.38 0.36 -8.54
C ASP A 56 10.44 1.57 -8.43
N GLU A 57 9.18 1.44 -8.86
CA GLU A 57 8.20 2.53 -8.73
C GLU A 57 7.82 2.79 -7.28
N PHE A 58 7.70 1.72 -6.46
CA PHE A 58 7.42 1.85 -5.02
C PHE A 58 8.63 2.39 -4.27
N GLU A 59 9.84 1.93 -4.60
CA GLU A 59 11.08 2.45 -4.05
C GLU A 59 11.23 3.95 -4.33
N ALA A 60 10.94 4.40 -5.55
CA ALA A 60 10.95 5.81 -5.94
C ALA A 60 9.90 6.66 -5.17
N LEU A 61 8.88 6.02 -4.58
CA LEU A 61 7.90 6.64 -3.70
C LEU A 61 8.29 6.53 -2.20
N ASN A 62 9.55 6.23 -1.90
CA ASN A 62 10.03 5.97 -0.52
C ASN A 62 9.17 4.91 0.19
N CYS A 63 8.81 3.83 -0.51
CA CYS A 63 7.94 2.78 0.01
C CYS A 63 8.60 1.40 -0.13
N GLU A 64 8.68 0.70 0.99
CA GLU A 64 9.14 -0.68 1.06
C GLU A 64 7.97 -1.66 0.95
N LEU A 65 8.19 -2.74 0.22
CA LEU A 65 7.24 -3.84 0.09
C LEU A 65 7.65 -4.98 1.02
N VAL A 66 6.71 -5.52 1.78
CA VAL A 66 6.95 -6.68 2.66
C VAL A 66 5.85 -7.70 2.41
N GLY A 67 6.20 -8.84 1.84
CA GLY A 67 5.27 -9.94 1.61
C GLY A 67 5.18 -10.87 2.81
N LEU A 68 4.05 -11.57 2.95
CA LEU A 68 3.82 -12.56 3.99
C LEU A 68 2.95 -13.70 3.48
N SER A 69 3.33 -14.94 3.82
CA SER A 69 2.43 -16.09 3.78
C SER A 69 2.78 -17.09 4.88
N VAL A 70 1.94 -18.09 5.01
CA VAL A 70 2.10 -19.18 5.99
C VAL A 70 3.04 -20.30 5.52
N ASP A 71 3.77 -20.07 4.42
CA ASP A 71 4.76 -21.03 3.87
C ASP A 71 6.12 -20.86 4.54
N GLY A 72 6.98 -21.87 4.33
CA GLY A 72 8.32 -21.89 4.90
C GLY A 72 9.38 -21.24 4.00
N LEU A 73 10.52 -20.86 4.59
CA LEU A 73 11.61 -20.16 3.91
C LEU A 73 12.05 -20.83 2.60
N PHE A 74 12.25 -22.14 2.61
CA PHE A 74 12.72 -22.86 1.41
C PHE A 74 11.66 -22.95 0.32
N SER A 75 10.37 -22.96 0.69
CA SER A 75 9.25 -22.82 -0.25
C SER A 75 9.33 -21.47 -0.94
N HIS A 76 9.41 -20.39 -0.17
CA HIS A 76 9.57 -19.03 -0.69
C HIS A 76 10.74 -18.93 -1.68
N ILE A 77 11.94 -19.35 -1.25
CA ILE A 77 13.14 -19.28 -2.09
C ILE A 77 12.96 -20.06 -3.39
N ALA A 78 12.43 -21.28 -3.32
CA ALA A 78 12.22 -22.12 -4.50
C ALA A 78 11.18 -21.49 -5.44
N TRP A 79 10.09 -20.94 -4.89
CA TRP A 79 9.04 -20.30 -5.68
C TRP A 79 9.52 -19.00 -6.35
N LEU A 80 10.23 -18.13 -5.63
CA LEU A 80 10.78 -16.88 -6.20
C LEU A 80 11.80 -17.16 -7.32
N ARG A 81 12.63 -18.22 -7.16
CA ARG A 81 13.52 -18.67 -8.25
C ARG A 81 12.72 -19.16 -9.45
N THR A 82 11.66 -19.93 -9.23
CA THR A 82 10.78 -20.41 -10.31
C THR A 82 10.11 -19.24 -11.05
N ILE A 83 9.64 -18.21 -10.32
CA ILE A 83 9.10 -16.99 -10.91
C ILE A 83 10.13 -16.35 -11.85
N ARG A 84 11.34 -16.11 -11.36
CA ARG A 84 12.40 -15.48 -12.14
C ARG A 84 12.80 -16.30 -13.37
N GLU A 85 12.93 -17.63 -13.22
CA GLU A 85 13.54 -18.49 -14.23
C GLU A 85 12.55 -19.01 -15.28
N LYS A 86 11.25 -19.13 -14.93
CA LYS A 86 10.29 -19.90 -15.75
C LYS A 86 8.99 -19.16 -16.05
N ILE A 87 8.66 -18.09 -15.32
CA ILE A 87 7.35 -17.45 -15.48
C ILE A 87 7.46 -16.25 -16.42
N GLU A 88 6.62 -16.28 -17.44
CA GLU A 88 6.32 -15.12 -18.28
C GLU A 88 4.82 -14.82 -18.19
N PHE A 89 4.45 -13.61 -17.78
CA PHE A 89 3.07 -13.20 -17.62
C PHE A 89 2.89 -11.76 -18.14
N LYS A 90 1.96 -11.56 -19.07
CA LYS A 90 1.69 -10.26 -19.71
C LYS A 90 2.96 -9.56 -20.25
N GLY A 91 3.88 -10.33 -20.84
CA GLY A 91 5.15 -9.82 -21.35
C GLY A 91 6.23 -9.56 -20.30
N MET A 92 5.93 -9.67 -19.01
CA MET A 92 6.89 -9.58 -17.92
C MET A 92 7.58 -10.94 -17.75
N LYS A 93 8.91 -10.96 -17.81
CA LYS A 93 9.75 -12.17 -17.67
C LYS A 93 11.04 -11.83 -16.92
N ASN A 94 11.69 -12.85 -16.38
CA ASN A 94 12.92 -12.70 -15.60
C ASN A 94 12.76 -11.72 -14.43
N VAL A 95 11.55 -11.65 -13.86
CA VAL A 95 11.24 -10.73 -12.76
C VAL A 95 11.92 -11.21 -11.49
N ASP A 96 12.80 -10.39 -10.95
CA ASP A 96 13.46 -10.64 -9.68
C ASP A 96 12.70 -9.99 -8.53
N ILE A 97 12.29 -10.79 -7.56
CA ILE A 97 11.55 -10.30 -6.40
C ILE A 97 12.55 -9.82 -5.35
N ARG A 98 12.68 -8.49 -5.20
CA ARG A 98 13.69 -7.84 -4.35
C ARG A 98 13.17 -7.40 -2.99
N PHE A 99 11.91 -7.62 -2.68
CA PHE A 99 11.36 -7.36 -1.36
C PHE A 99 11.36 -8.62 -0.48
N PRO A 100 11.45 -8.47 0.86
CA PRO A 100 11.42 -9.59 1.77
C PRO A 100 10.07 -10.30 1.76
N LEU A 101 10.10 -11.63 1.73
CA LEU A 101 8.93 -12.47 1.91
C LEU A 101 9.02 -13.16 3.27
N THR A 102 8.08 -12.82 4.15
CA THR A 102 8.05 -13.21 5.55
C THR A 102 7.51 -14.62 5.73
N VAL A 103 8.22 -15.42 6.51
CA VAL A 103 7.83 -16.78 6.93
C VAL A 103 6.93 -16.70 8.15
N ASP A 104 5.68 -17.20 8.05
CA ASP A 104 4.72 -17.21 9.16
C ASP A 104 4.03 -18.60 9.31
N LEU A 105 4.85 -19.67 9.39
CA LEU A 105 4.35 -21.06 9.56
C LEU A 105 3.39 -21.24 10.75
N SER A 106 3.54 -20.43 11.77
CA SER A 106 2.69 -20.48 12.98
C SER A 106 1.42 -19.67 12.84
N MET A 107 1.23 -18.93 11.74
CA MET A 107 0.13 -17.98 11.52
C MET A 107 0.02 -16.88 12.60
N GLN A 108 1.09 -16.61 13.33
CA GLN A 108 1.08 -15.62 14.40
C GLN A 108 0.95 -14.20 13.85
N VAL A 109 1.75 -13.86 12.85
CA VAL A 109 1.70 -12.54 12.20
C VAL A 109 0.39 -12.37 11.42
N ALA A 110 0.00 -13.38 10.63
CA ALA A 110 -1.25 -13.37 9.89
C ALA A 110 -2.47 -13.19 10.82
N SER A 111 -2.48 -13.86 11.99
CA SER A 111 -3.54 -13.69 12.99
C SER A 111 -3.50 -12.33 13.65
N LEU A 112 -2.31 -11.83 14.02
CA LEU A 112 -2.10 -10.52 14.63
C LEU A 112 -2.67 -9.39 13.75
N TYR A 113 -2.45 -9.48 12.43
CA TYR A 113 -2.95 -8.52 11.44
C TYR A 113 -4.38 -8.83 10.96
N GLY A 114 -5.00 -9.93 11.42
CA GLY A 114 -6.36 -10.31 11.01
C GLY A 114 -6.44 -10.77 9.55
N MET A 115 -5.39 -11.40 9.06
CA MET A 115 -5.30 -11.93 7.69
C MET A 115 -5.89 -13.33 7.53
N ILE A 116 -6.24 -13.99 8.64
CA ILE A 116 -6.88 -15.31 8.63
C ILE A 116 -8.40 -15.11 8.73
N HIS A 117 -9.10 -15.50 7.69
CA HIS A 117 -10.55 -15.43 7.59
C HIS A 117 -11.12 -16.84 7.52
N PRO A 118 -11.58 -17.42 8.65
CA PRO A 118 -11.95 -18.85 8.70
C PRO A 118 -13.05 -19.28 7.73
N GLN A 119 -13.93 -18.36 7.32
CA GLN A 119 -14.97 -18.66 6.32
C GLN A 119 -14.44 -18.68 4.89
N GLU A 120 -13.31 -18.06 4.62
CA GLU A 120 -12.60 -18.14 3.34
C GLU A 120 -11.60 -19.31 3.35
N ASN A 121 -10.69 -19.31 4.33
CA ASN A 121 -9.74 -20.37 4.58
C ASN A 121 -9.13 -20.20 5.99
N ASN A 122 -9.03 -21.29 6.76
CA ASN A 122 -8.48 -21.26 8.12
C ASN A 122 -7.00 -21.68 8.20
N THR A 123 -6.39 -22.07 7.09
CA THR A 123 -4.99 -22.56 7.03
C THR A 123 -4.08 -21.69 6.17
N SER A 124 -4.59 -20.61 5.60
CA SER A 124 -3.81 -19.65 4.82
C SER A 124 -4.38 -18.24 4.95
N ALA A 125 -3.55 -17.24 4.68
CA ALA A 125 -3.97 -15.84 4.70
C ALA A 125 -4.85 -15.51 3.48
N VAL A 126 -5.75 -14.55 3.64
CA VAL A 126 -6.39 -13.84 2.51
C VAL A 126 -5.40 -12.86 1.87
N ARG A 127 -5.79 -12.19 0.78
CA ARG A 127 -4.95 -11.17 0.13
C ARG A 127 -5.18 -9.82 0.81
N ALA A 128 -4.48 -9.57 1.90
CA ALA A 128 -4.52 -8.29 2.59
C ALA A 128 -3.43 -7.34 2.06
N VAL A 129 -3.68 -6.04 2.21
CA VAL A 129 -2.70 -4.96 1.96
C VAL A 129 -2.87 -3.93 3.06
N PHE A 130 -1.81 -3.65 3.80
CA PHE A 130 -1.74 -2.60 4.81
C PHE A 130 -0.78 -1.51 4.34
N PHE A 131 -1.27 -0.27 4.26
CA PHE A 131 -0.44 0.90 4.01
C PHE A 131 -0.06 1.52 5.35
N ILE A 132 1.22 1.58 5.61
CA ILE A 132 1.78 2.05 6.88
C ILE A 132 2.68 3.24 6.58
N ASP A 133 2.48 4.35 7.29
CA ASP A 133 3.23 5.58 7.07
C ASP A 133 4.62 5.55 7.74
N PRO A 134 5.49 6.56 7.47
CA PRO A 134 6.83 6.64 8.06
C PRO A 134 6.87 6.72 9.59
N GLN A 135 5.74 7.02 10.24
CA GLN A 135 5.57 7.01 11.69
C GLN A 135 5.14 5.65 12.22
N GLY A 136 4.87 4.69 11.33
CA GLY A 136 4.43 3.34 11.68
C GLY A 136 2.92 3.24 11.92
N MET A 137 2.12 4.22 11.44
CA MET A 137 0.67 4.20 11.59
C MET A 137 -0.02 3.61 10.37
N ILE A 138 -1.03 2.77 10.58
CA ILE A 138 -1.84 2.20 9.51
C ILE A 138 -2.77 3.27 8.93
N ARG A 139 -2.65 3.50 7.62
CA ARG A 139 -3.39 4.55 6.90
C ARG A 139 -4.53 3.99 6.05
N THR A 140 -4.36 2.81 5.49
CA THR A 140 -5.39 2.15 4.66
C THR A 140 -5.21 0.64 4.76
N ILE A 141 -6.32 -0.09 4.65
CA ILE A 141 -6.34 -1.55 4.65
C ILE A 141 -7.24 -2.02 3.51
N MET A 142 -6.78 -3.00 2.74
CA MET A 142 -7.56 -3.65 1.70
C MET A 142 -7.56 -5.16 1.93
N TYR A 143 -8.70 -5.81 1.70
CA TYR A 143 -8.85 -7.25 1.75
C TYR A 143 -9.51 -7.77 0.48
N TYR A 144 -8.98 -8.85 -0.06
CA TYR A 144 -9.49 -9.55 -1.23
C TYR A 144 -9.63 -11.03 -0.93
N PRO A 145 -10.64 -11.71 -1.50
CA PRO A 145 -10.75 -13.16 -1.40
C PRO A 145 -9.59 -13.83 -2.17
N GLN A 146 -9.35 -15.09 -1.84
CA GLN A 146 -8.20 -15.82 -2.42
C GLN A 146 -8.25 -15.95 -3.95
N ALA A 147 -9.44 -16.01 -4.53
CA ALA A 147 -9.63 -16.19 -5.98
C ALA A 147 -9.45 -14.91 -6.80
N LEU A 148 -9.44 -13.73 -6.17
CA LEU A 148 -9.36 -12.43 -6.85
C LEU A 148 -7.98 -11.79 -6.69
N GLY A 149 -7.20 -11.73 -7.77
CA GLY A 149 -5.93 -10.97 -7.81
C GLY A 149 -6.16 -9.48 -7.64
N ARG A 150 -5.21 -8.82 -6.95
CA ARG A 150 -5.25 -7.39 -6.64
C ARG A 150 -5.00 -6.52 -7.87
N ASN A 151 -5.49 -5.28 -7.82
CA ASN A 151 -5.15 -4.24 -8.79
C ASN A 151 -3.97 -3.42 -8.27
N PHE A 152 -2.80 -3.58 -8.86
CA PHE A 152 -1.57 -2.91 -8.42
C PHE A 152 -1.53 -1.43 -8.81
N ASP A 153 -2.22 -1.02 -9.88
CA ASP A 153 -2.40 0.41 -10.19
C ASP A 153 -3.20 1.11 -9.09
N GLU A 154 -4.20 0.45 -8.51
CA GLU A 154 -4.96 0.98 -7.37
C GLU A 154 -4.11 1.04 -6.10
N ILE A 155 -3.28 0.02 -5.83
CA ILE A 155 -2.35 0.04 -4.70
C ILE A 155 -1.39 1.23 -4.82
N ARG A 156 -0.82 1.45 -6.01
CA ARG A 156 0.04 2.61 -6.28
C ARG A 156 -0.72 3.93 -6.15
N ARG A 157 -1.94 4.02 -6.72
CA ARG A 157 -2.79 5.22 -6.62
C ARG A 157 -3.06 5.59 -5.17
N VAL A 158 -3.38 4.62 -4.32
CA VAL A 158 -3.64 4.84 -2.89
C VAL A 158 -2.39 5.35 -2.17
N LEU A 159 -1.22 4.76 -2.42
CA LEU A 159 0.04 5.24 -1.83
C LEU A 159 0.32 6.69 -2.21
N ILE A 160 0.26 7.02 -3.51
CA ILE A 160 0.47 8.39 -3.99
C ILE A 160 -0.58 9.34 -3.38
N GLY A 161 -1.83 8.89 -3.29
CA GLY A 161 -2.91 9.68 -2.68
C GLY A 161 -2.63 10.01 -1.21
N LEU A 162 -2.23 9.01 -0.40
CA LEU A 162 -1.89 9.22 1.00
C LEU A 162 -0.72 10.19 1.17
N GLN A 163 0.33 10.04 0.36
CA GLN A 163 1.47 10.94 0.35
C GLN A 163 1.08 12.37 -0.08
N THR A 164 0.16 12.49 -1.04
CA THR A 164 -0.35 13.79 -1.48
C THR A 164 -1.13 14.49 -0.36
N ILE A 165 -2.01 13.77 0.34
CA ILE A 165 -2.73 14.29 1.50
C ILE A 165 -1.74 14.85 2.54
N ASP A 166 -0.72 14.08 2.89
CA ASP A 166 0.24 14.46 3.92
C ASP A 166 1.12 15.65 3.50
N ASN A 167 1.51 15.73 2.23
CA ASN A 167 2.40 16.79 1.75
C ASN A 167 1.70 18.11 1.45
N PHE A 168 0.43 18.07 1.05
CA PHE A 168 -0.29 19.26 0.60
C PHE A 168 -1.42 19.71 1.54
N GLY A 169 -1.75 18.92 2.58
CA GLY A 169 -2.84 19.24 3.51
C GLY A 169 -4.20 19.32 2.83
N VAL A 170 -4.46 18.51 1.84
CA VAL A 170 -5.68 18.47 1.03
C VAL A 170 -6.46 17.19 1.25
N SER A 171 -7.71 17.14 0.79
CA SER A 171 -8.47 15.92 0.63
C SER A 171 -8.56 15.54 -0.85
N LEU A 172 -8.69 14.27 -1.14
CA LEU A 172 -8.76 13.78 -2.51
C LEU A 172 -10.19 13.34 -2.83
N PRO A 173 -10.77 13.78 -3.97
CA PRO A 173 -12.08 13.32 -4.38
C PRO A 173 -12.09 11.87 -4.83
N ALA A 174 -13.28 11.32 -5.07
CA ALA A 174 -13.45 10.01 -5.65
C ALA A 174 -12.67 9.88 -6.96
N ASP A 175 -12.06 8.70 -7.17
CA ASP A 175 -11.29 8.33 -8.37
C ASP A 175 -10.05 9.20 -8.67
N TRP A 176 -9.66 10.06 -7.75
CA TRP A 176 -8.53 10.98 -7.92
C TRP A 176 -7.26 10.30 -8.41
N ARG A 177 -6.58 10.97 -9.33
CA ARG A 177 -5.25 10.63 -9.84
C ARG A 177 -4.35 11.87 -9.87
N PRO A 178 -3.01 11.71 -9.85
CA PRO A 178 -2.08 12.82 -9.99
C PRO A 178 -2.41 13.69 -11.23
N GLY A 179 -2.65 14.99 -10.99
CA GLY A 179 -3.07 15.95 -12.01
C GLY A 179 -4.56 16.32 -11.96
N ASP A 180 -5.36 15.59 -11.20
CA ASP A 180 -6.76 15.97 -10.96
C ASP A 180 -6.87 17.06 -9.89
N GLU A 181 -8.02 17.75 -9.84
CA GLU A 181 -8.32 18.68 -8.78
C GLU A 181 -8.34 17.99 -7.41
N VAL A 182 -7.94 18.73 -6.38
CA VAL A 182 -8.01 18.31 -4.99
C VAL A 182 -9.05 19.11 -4.24
N ILE A 183 -9.58 18.55 -3.15
CA ILE A 183 -10.53 19.23 -2.27
C ILE A 183 -9.75 20.05 -1.25
N VAL A 184 -10.08 21.32 -1.14
CA VAL A 184 -9.59 22.21 -0.09
C VAL A 184 -10.47 22.01 1.14
N PRO A 185 -9.90 21.58 2.29
CA PRO A 185 -10.69 21.37 3.51
C PRO A 185 -11.38 22.65 3.94
N ALA A 186 -12.67 22.56 4.27
CA ALA A 186 -13.41 23.67 4.86
C ALA A 186 -12.90 24.02 6.26
N GLY A 187 -13.09 25.26 6.67
CA GLY A 187 -12.75 25.70 8.03
C GLY A 187 -13.54 24.94 9.10
N SER A 188 -12.99 24.86 10.32
CA SER A 188 -13.61 24.15 11.45
C SER A 188 -14.46 25.04 12.38
N SER A 189 -14.63 26.32 12.06
CA SER A 189 -15.54 27.26 12.77
C SER A 189 -16.43 27.98 11.79
N TYR A 190 -17.53 28.62 12.30
CA TYR A 190 -18.42 29.38 11.49
C TYR A 190 -17.69 30.53 10.77
N GLU A 191 -16.84 31.25 11.50
CA GLU A 191 -16.05 32.35 10.95
C GLU A 191 -15.06 31.88 9.89
N ALA A 192 -14.41 30.75 10.12
CA ALA A 192 -13.45 30.18 9.17
C ALA A 192 -14.13 29.68 7.89
N VAL A 193 -15.34 29.14 8.00
CA VAL A 193 -16.15 28.74 6.83
C VAL A 193 -16.59 29.97 6.05
N ASP A 194 -17.09 30.99 6.72
CA ASP A 194 -17.56 32.24 6.10
C ASP A 194 -16.41 32.98 5.41
N GLU A 195 -15.24 33.03 6.04
CA GLU A 195 -14.02 33.61 5.47
C GLU A 195 -13.55 32.83 4.24
N HIS A 196 -13.58 31.52 4.32
CA HIS A 196 -13.19 30.64 3.20
C HIS A 196 -14.08 30.82 1.97
N VAL A 197 -15.36 31.00 2.16
CA VAL A 197 -16.33 31.27 1.07
C VAL A 197 -16.12 32.67 0.46
N LYS A 198 -15.89 33.70 1.30
CA LYS A 198 -15.66 35.06 0.84
C LYS A 198 -14.30 35.24 0.16
N HIS A 199 -13.28 34.50 0.63
CA HIS A 199 -11.89 34.60 0.19
C HIS A 199 -11.29 33.22 -0.02
N PRO A 200 -11.73 32.44 -1.03
CA PRO A 200 -11.38 31.05 -1.21
C PRO A 200 -9.87 30.80 -1.54
N GLY A 201 -9.13 31.88 -1.79
CA GLY A 201 -7.73 31.79 -2.20
C GLY A 201 -7.54 31.66 -3.72
N GLN A 202 -6.30 31.87 -4.14
CA GLN A 202 -5.97 31.84 -5.57
C GLN A 202 -6.15 30.43 -6.15
N GLY A 203 -6.88 30.32 -7.26
CA GLY A 203 -7.11 29.06 -7.98
C GLY A 203 -8.13 28.13 -7.32
N VAL A 204 -8.73 28.52 -6.19
CA VAL A 204 -9.78 27.73 -5.54
C VAL A 204 -11.15 28.07 -6.15
N ARG A 205 -11.90 27.04 -6.49
CA ARG A 205 -13.29 27.10 -6.94
C ARG A 205 -14.19 26.44 -5.90
N CYS A 206 -15.14 27.18 -5.35
CA CYS A 206 -16.15 26.65 -4.44
C CYS A 206 -17.48 26.44 -5.17
N TYR A 207 -18.04 25.25 -5.03
CA TYR A 207 -19.39 24.89 -5.46
C TYR A 207 -20.41 25.25 -4.38
N ASP A 208 -19.99 25.07 -3.12
CA ASP A 208 -20.67 25.50 -1.91
C ASP A 208 -19.61 25.58 -0.79
N TRP A 209 -19.99 26.09 0.39
CA TRP A 209 -19.08 26.30 1.54
C TRP A 209 -18.32 25.06 1.97
N PHE A 210 -18.87 23.86 1.75
CA PHE A 210 -18.29 22.59 2.13
C PHE A 210 -17.54 21.88 0.98
N PHE A 211 -17.65 22.38 -0.25
CA PHE A 211 -17.08 21.73 -1.42
C PHE A 211 -16.33 22.73 -2.30
N CYS A 212 -15.05 22.86 -2.00
CA CYS A 212 -14.14 23.71 -2.77
C CYS A 212 -13.00 22.83 -3.33
N THR A 213 -12.64 23.10 -4.58
CA THR A 213 -11.56 22.39 -5.28
C THR A 213 -10.49 23.37 -5.75
N LYS A 214 -9.30 22.87 -5.96
CA LYS A 214 -8.22 23.58 -6.67
C LYS A 214 -7.43 22.61 -7.55
N PRO A 215 -6.87 23.09 -8.67
CA PRO A 215 -5.92 22.31 -9.45
C PRO A 215 -4.69 21.92 -8.61
N LEU A 216 -4.21 20.71 -8.81
CA LEU A 216 -2.90 20.27 -8.32
C LEU A 216 -2.17 19.57 -9.47
N PRO A 217 -1.29 20.27 -10.19
CA PRO A 217 -0.58 19.73 -11.36
C PRO A 217 0.18 18.46 -11.02
N ARG A 218 0.22 17.51 -11.97
CA ARG A 218 0.93 16.25 -11.81
C ARG A 218 2.40 16.47 -11.47
N GLU A 219 3.05 17.40 -12.16
CA GLU A 219 4.46 17.72 -11.99
C GLU A 219 4.76 18.21 -10.56
N GLU A 220 3.83 18.93 -9.95
CA GLU A 220 3.96 19.40 -8.57
C GLU A 220 3.87 18.23 -7.58
N VAL A 221 2.92 17.30 -7.80
CA VAL A 221 2.81 16.06 -7.01
C VAL A 221 4.08 15.22 -7.16
N GLU A 222 4.50 14.93 -8.39
CA GLU A 222 5.67 14.10 -8.68
C GLU A 222 6.95 14.71 -8.12
N SER A 223 7.18 16.00 -8.30
CA SER A 223 8.33 16.72 -7.72
C SER A 223 8.36 16.64 -6.20
N LYS A 224 7.20 16.77 -5.53
CA LYS A 224 7.10 16.70 -4.07
C LYS A 224 7.37 15.29 -3.54
N LEU A 225 7.05 14.27 -4.32
CA LEU A 225 7.28 12.86 -3.98
C LEU A 225 8.68 12.35 -4.41
N GLY A 226 9.52 13.23 -4.98
CA GLY A 226 10.89 12.89 -5.38
C GLY A 226 11.01 12.15 -6.71
N ARG A 227 10.07 12.43 -7.63
CA ARG A 227 9.98 11.81 -8.96
C ARG A 227 10.31 12.80 -10.08
#